data_50329a1b27ca443f58660e3a5e5246e2
#
_entry.id   50329a1b27ca443f58660e3a5e5246e2
#
_cell.length_a   1.000
_cell.length_b   1.000
_cell.length_c   1.000
_cell.angle_alpha   90.00
_cell.angle_beta   90.00
_cell.angle_gamma   90.00
#
_symmetry.space_group_name_H-M   'P 1'
#
loop_
_entity.id
_entity.type
_entity.pdbx_description
1 polymer ?
#
loop_
_entity_poly.entity_id
_entity_poly.type
_entity_poly.pdbx_seq_one_letter_code
_entity_poly.pdbx_strand_id
1 'polypeptide(L)'
;MRNLNHLDRECADIADDLGFPMFVKPANAGSSIGINKAVDLESLKEAVKIAFSHDNKVIIEEFIKGQELEVAVFGYDSPFASFVGEIGKNNDFYDYDSKYINNSVNLYIPAKIPDESAREIRETALNAYKAMGCKGLARIDFFLSENGEVILNEMNTMPGFTSVSYTHLTLP
;
A
#
# COMPACT_ATOMS: atom_id res chain seq x y z
N MET A 1 -1.18 -3.80 31.05
CA MET A 1 -0.44 -4.96 30.47
C MET A 1 -1.49 -5.85 29.82
N ARG A 2 -1.61 -5.85 28.47
CA ARG A 2 -2.38 -6.88 27.75
C ARG A 2 -1.71 -8.21 28.02
N ASN A 3 -2.53 -9.23 28.35
CA ASN A 3 -2.05 -10.54 28.76
C ASN A 3 -1.28 -11.18 27.59
N LEU A 4 0.01 -11.50 27.76
CA LEU A 4 0.86 -12.10 26.71
C LEU A 4 0.22 -13.36 26.09
N ASN A 5 -0.47 -14.16 26.91
CA ASN A 5 -1.20 -15.34 26.44
C ASN A 5 -2.34 -15.00 25.44
N HIS A 6 -2.90 -13.80 25.48
CA HIS A 6 -3.94 -13.36 24.55
C HIS A 6 -3.32 -12.98 23.19
N LEU A 7 -2.20 -12.26 23.19
CA LEU A 7 -1.47 -11.90 21.97
C LEU A 7 -0.99 -13.15 21.21
N ASP A 8 -0.46 -14.14 21.92
CA ASP A 8 0.00 -15.40 21.31
C ASP A 8 -1.10 -16.13 20.57
N ARG A 9 -2.30 -16.17 21.16
CA ARG A 9 -3.45 -16.81 20.54
C ARG A 9 -3.96 -16.01 19.35
N GLU A 10 -4.12 -14.69 19.49
CA GLU A 10 -4.56 -13.82 18.40
C GLU A 10 -3.61 -13.90 17.20
N CYS A 11 -2.29 -13.90 17.42
CA CYS A 11 -1.32 -14.04 16.34
C CYS A 11 -1.40 -15.43 15.67
N ALA A 12 -1.69 -16.50 16.41
CA ALA A 12 -1.87 -17.82 15.83
C ALA A 12 -3.14 -17.89 14.97
N ASP A 13 -4.26 -17.37 15.48
CA ASP A 13 -5.53 -17.32 14.73
C ASP A 13 -5.38 -16.50 13.44
N ILE A 14 -4.67 -15.35 13.48
CA ILE A 14 -4.38 -14.53 12.30
C ILE A 14 -3.46 -15.27 11.30
N ALA A 15 -2.47 -16.00 11.81
CA ALA A 15 -1.57 -16.78 10.97
C ALA A 15 -2.29 -17.90 10.22
N ASP A 16 -3.28 -18.52 10.85
CA ASP A 16 -4.12 -19.55 10.24
C ASP A 16 -5.05 -18.96 9.15
N ASP A 17 -5.54 -17.72 9.35
CA ASP A 17 -6.45 -17.05 8.42
C ASP A 17 -5.74 -16.47 7.19
N LEU A 18 -4.62 -15.74 7.39
CA LEU A 18 -3.94 -14.99 6.33
C LEU A 18 -2.76 -15.74 5.69
N GLY A 19 -2.12 -16.65 6.41
CA GLY A 19 -0.88 -17.30 5.97
C GLY A 19 0.34 -16.34 5.99
N PHE A 20 1.53 -16.90 5.80
CA PHE A 20 2.77 -16.14 5.69
C PHE A 20 3.27 -16.05 4.24
N PRO A 21 3.98 -14.97 3.87
CA PRO A 21 4.34 -13.81 4.72
C PRO A 21 3.20 -12.79 4.83
N MET A 22 3.29 -11.90 5.86
CA MET A 22 2.34 -10.82 6.12
C MET A 22 3.07 -9.49 6.32
N PHE A 23 2.33 -8.37 6.16
CA PHE A 23 2.77 -7.07 6.64
C PHE A 23 1.98 -6.65 7.87
N VAL A 24 2.70 -6.07 8.84
CA VAL A 24 2.15 -5.52 10.07
C VAL A 24 2.45 -4.04 10.10
N LYS A 25 1.44 -3.19 10.27
CA LYS A 25 1.59 -1.73 10.25
C LYS A 25 0.72 -1.04 11.31
N PRO A 26 1.19 0.09 11.88
CA PRO A 26 0.33 0.98 12.67
C PRO A 26 -0.76 1.58 11.76
N ALA A 27 -1.99 1.75 12.27
CA ALA A 27 -3.10 2.21 11.44
C ALA A 27 -2.98 3.68 10.99
N ASN A 28 -2.33 4.53 11.79
CA ASN A 28 -2.23 5.98 11.55
C ASN A 28 -0.79 6.46 11.29
N ALA A 29 0.16 5.54 11.05
CA ALA A 29 1.52 5.92 10.70
C ALA A 29 1.69 5.96 9.19
N GLY A 30 2.28 7.06 8.69
CA GLY A 30 2.65 7.21 7.28
C GLY A 30 4.10 6.83 7.00
N SER A 31 4.50 6.90 5.72
CA SER A 31 5.90 6.78 5.28
C SER A 31 6.63 5.52 5.76
N SER A 32 5.94 4.40 5.84
CA SER A 32 6.48 3.08 6.25
C SER A 32 7.00 3.01 7.69
N ILE A 33 6.70 4.00 8.54
CA ILE A 33 7.12 3.98 9.96
C ILE A 33 6.40 2.86 10.70
N GLY A 34 7.17 1.96 11.35
CA GLY A 34 6.61 0.84 12.13
C GLY A 34 6.04 -0.30 11.29
N ILE A 35 6.22 -0.29 9.95
CA ILE A 35 5.84 -1.39 9.09
C ILE A 35 6.90 -2.49 9.14
N ASN A 36 6.48 -3.73 9.35
CA ASN A 36 7.35 -4.89 9.38
C ASN A 36 6.76 -6.06 8.59
N LYS A 37 7.61 -6.80 7.89
CA LYS A 37 7.24 -8.05 7.24
C LYS A 37 7.43 -9.20 8.24
N ALA A 38 6.38 -9.99 8.43
CA ALA A 38 6.40 -11.21 9.24
C ALA A 38 6.43 -12.43 8.33
N VAL A 39 7.35 -13.35 8.58
CA VAL A 39 7.54 -14.57 7.78
C VAL A 39 7.21 -15.84 8.57
N ASP A 40 7.00 -15.71 9.86
CA ASP A 40 6.63 -16.75 10.81
C ASP A 40 5.93 -16.13 12.03
N LEU A 41 5.45 -17.00 12.93
CA LEU A 41 4.69 -16.58 14.10
C LEU A 41 5.53 -15.71 15.08
N GLU A 42 6.84 -15.95 15.18
CA GLU A 42 7.69 -15.19 16.10
C GLU A 42 7.92 -13.78 15.58
N SER A 43 8.25 -13.64 14.30
CA SER A 43 8.38 -12.33 13.64
C SER A 43 7.04 -11.57 13.61
N LEU A 44 5.90 -12.26 13.50
CA LEU A 44 4.57 -11.64 13.60
C LEU A 44 4.36 -11.00 14.97
N LYS A 45 4.63 -11.73 16.05
CA LYS A 45 4.50 -11.22 17.42
C LYS A 45 5.39 -10.00 17.67
N GLU A 46 6.61 -10.03 17.17
CA GLU A 46 7.53 -8.90 17.31
C GLU A 46 7.06 -7.70 16.49
N ALA A 47 6.65 -7.90 15.24
CA ALA A 47 6.10 -6.85 14.39
C ALA A 47 4.86 -6.18 15.01
N VAL A 48 3.96 -6.97 15.61
CA VAL A 48 2.77 -6.44 16.31
C VAL A 48 3.15 -5.58 17.52
N LYS A 49 4.16 -5.99 18.31
CA LYS A 49 4.65 -5.16 19.44
C LYS A 49 5.25 -3.85 18.95
N ILE A 50 6.05 -3.89 17.88
CA ILE A 50 6.63 -2.69 17.27
C ILE A 50 5.51 -1.76 16.78
N ALA A 51 4.54 -2.27 16.03
CA ALA A 51 3.44 -1.48 15.52
C ALA A 51 2.61 -0.83 16.66
N PHE A 52 2.34 -1.56 17.74
CA PHE A 52 1.67 -1.01 18.93
C PHE A 52 2.49 0.02 19.72
N SER A 53 3.80 0.12 19.50
CA SER A 53 4.60 1.21 20.07
C SER A 53 4.37 2.54 19.36
N HIS A 54 3.81 2.51 18.14
CA HIS A 54 3.54 3.69 17.31
C HIS A 54 2.04 4.06 17.28
N ASP A 55 1.13 3.10 17.48
CA ASP A 55 -0.31 3.35 17.43
C ASP A 55 -1.06 2.38 18.36
N ASN A 56 -2.29 2.77 18.73
CA ASN A 56 -3.21 1.90 19.48
C ASN A 56 -3.95 0.88 18.62
N LYS A 57 -3.89 1.04 17.30
CA LYS A 57 -4.51 0.17 16.30
C LYS A 57 -3.44 -0.33 15.33
N VAL A 58 -3.44 -1.64 15.10
CA VAL A 58 -2.52 -2.32 14.18
C VAL A 58 -3.34 -2.97 13.07
N ILE A 59 -2.84 -2.90 11.86
CA ILE A 59 -3.37 -3.56 10.67
C ILE A 59 -2.39 -4.67 10.28
N ILE A 60 -2.91 -5.85 10.01
CA ILE A 60 -2.15 -6.99 9.50
C ILE A 60 -2.75 -7.37 8.16
N GLU A 61 -1.90 -7.45 7.15
CA GLU A 61 -2.29 -7.69 5.76
C GLU A 61 -1.49 -8.84 5.18
N GLU A 62 -2.09 -9.62 4.30
CA GLU A 62 -1.37 -10.61 3.51
C GLU A 62 -0.33 -9.95 2.61
N PHE A 63 0.75 -10.64 2.32
CA PHE A 63 1.74 -10.20 1.35
C PHE A 63 1.27 -10.48 -0.08
N ILE A 64 1.00 -9.43 -0.83
CA ILE A 64 0.67 -9.55 -2.24
C ILE A 64 1.95 -9.55 -3.08
N LYS A 65 2.23 -10.67 -3.74
CA LYS A 65 3.32 -10.75 -4.71
C LYS A 65 2.86 -10.21 -6.05
N GLY A 66 3.48 -9.11 -6.52
CA GLY A 66 3.08 -8.45 -7.75
C GLY A 66 3.71 -7.08 -7.92
N GLN A 67 3.13 -6.30 -8.84
CA GLN A 67 3.55 -4.93 -9.15
C GLN A 67 2.83 -3.94 -8.23
N GLU A 68 3.58 -2.96 -7.71
CA GLU A 68 3.00 -1.81 -6.99
C GLU A 68 2.69 -0.71 -8.00
N LEU A 69 1.44 -0.28 -7.98
CA LEU A 69 0.89 0.66 -8.95
C LEU A 69 0.18 1.80 -8.24
N GLU A 70 0.19 2.98 -8.86
CA GLU A 70 -0.52 4.12 -8.32
C GLU A 70 -1.28 4.88 -9.42
N VAL A 71 -2.40 5.50 -9.01
CA VAL A 71 -3.24 6.34 -9.87
C VAL A 71 -3.57 7.62 -9.13
N ALA A 72 -3.36 8.76 -9.77
CA ALA A 72 -3.89 10.03 -9.30
C ALA A 72 -5.33 10.22 -9.83
N VAL A 73 -6.24 10.58 -8.93
CA VAL A 73 -7.60 10.99 -9.29
C VAL A 73 -7.78 12.44 -8.90
N PHE A 74 -8.25 13.25 -9.85
CA PHE A 74 -8.47 14.67 -9.65
C PHE A 74 -9.87 15.08 -10.11
N GLY A 75 -10.49 16.00 -9.37
CA GLY A 75 -11.76 16.62 -9.76
C GLY A 75 -12.75 16.73 -8.60
N TYR A 76 -13.93 17.17 -8.95
CA TYR A 76 -15.05 17.38 -8.03
C TYR A 76 -16.26 16.56 -8.51
N ASP A 77 -17.14 17.14 -9.31
CA ASP A 77 -18.37 16.49 -9.79
C ASP A 77 -18.11 15.47 -10.90
N SER A 78 -17.05 15.70 -11.68
CA SER A 78 -16.63 14.83 -12.79
C SER A 78 -15.14 14.51 -12.65
N PRO A 79 -14.75 13.66 -11.69
CA PRO A 79 -13.36 13.30 -11.49
C PRO A 79 -12.82 12.46 -12.65
N PHE A 80 -11.52 12.61 -12.92
CA PHE A 80 -10.79 11.79 -13.90
C PHE A 80 -9.57 11.13 -13.26
N ALA A 81 -9.17 9.99 -13.79
CA ALA A 81 -7.98 9.25 -13.38
C ALA A 81 -6.83 9.44 -14.37
N SER A 82 -5.63 9.61 -13.84
CA SER A 82 -4.38 9.66 -14.60
C SER A 82 -4.08 8.35 -15.34
N PHE A 83 -2.96 8.30 -16.05
CA PHE A 83 -2.33 7.02 -16.38
C PHE A 83 -1.94 6.27 -15.09
N VAL A 84 -1.82 4.94 -15.20
CA VAL A 84 -1.29 4.11 -14.11
C VAL A 84 0.22 4.28 -14.08
N GLY A 85 0.78 4.60 -12.92
CA GLY A 85 2.21 4.59 -12.66
C GLY A 85 2.62 3.27 -11.98
N GLU A 86 3.83 2.79 -12.26
CA GLU A 86 4.43 1.61 -11.63
C GLU A 86 5.67 2.00 -10.86
N ILE A 87 5.74 1.54 -9.61
CA ILE A 87 6.90 1.68 -8.75
C ILE A 87 7.79 0.44 -8.95
N GLY A 88 8.85 0.61 -9.75
CA GLY A 88 9.80 -0.48 -10.01
C GLY A 88 10.68 -0.73 -8.80
N LYS A 89 10.74 -1.99 -8.35
CA LYS A 89 11.56 -2.42 -7.23
C LYS A 89 12.95 -2.82 -7.71
N ASN A 90 13.99 -2.32 -7.02
CA ASN A 90 15.33 -2.87 -7.14
C ASN A 90 15.59 -3.99 -6.11
N ASN A 91 14.74 -4.14 -5.08
CA ASN A 91 14.80 -5.15 -4.02
C ASN A 91 13.39 -5.55 -3.57
N ASP A 92 13.26 -6.70 -2.90
CA ASP A 92 11.98 -7.30 -2.46
C ASP A 92 11.18 -6.49 -1.45
N PHE A 93 11.74 -5.42 -0.89
CA PHE A 93 11.08 -4.57 0.11
C PHE A 93 11.42 -3.09 -0.10
N TYR A 94 10.36 -2.28 -0.25
CA TYR A 94 10.44 -0.83 -0.41
C TYR A 94 10.24 -0.16 0.94
N ASP A 95 11.34 -0.05 1.71
CA ASP A 95 11.36 0.58 3.03
C ASP A 95 11.53 2.10 2.98
N TYR A 96 11.54 2.72 4.16
CA TYR A 96 11.74 4.17 4.31
C TYR A 96 13.07 4.63 3.72
N ASP A 97 14.13 3.87 3.89
CA ASP A 97 15.48 4.23 3.40
C ASP A 97 15.54 4.19 1.88
N SER A 98 14.88 3.23 1.25
CA SER A 98 14.73 3.16 -0.21
C SER A 98 13.92 4.34 -0.75
N LYS A 99 12.88 4.77 0.00
CA LYS A 99 12.01 5.90 -0.39
C LYS A 99 12.71 7.26 -0.35
N TYR A 100 13.54 7.51 0.63
CA TYR A 100 14.03 8.86 0.94
C TYR A 100 15.54 9.05 0.84
N ILE A 101 16.33 7.99 0.91
CA ILE A 101 17.79 8.06 1.00
C ILE A 101 18.49 7.59 -0.28
N ASN A 102 18.06 6.48 -0.86
CA ASN A 102 18.83 5.79 -1.91
C ASN A 102 18.45 6.14 -3.36
N ASN A 103 17.38 6.92 -3.62
CA ASN A 103 16.92 7.32 -4.98
C ASN A 103 16.94 6.18 -6.03
N SER A 104 16.80 4.92 -5.63
CA SER A 104 16.99 3.74 -6.47
C SER A 104 15.69 3.17 -7.03
N VAL A 105 14.65 4.00 -7.11
CA VAL A 105 13.33 3.58 -7.59
C VAL A 105 13.20 3.91 -9.06
N ASN A 106 12.92 2.89 -9.86
CA ASN A 106 12.54 3.09 -11.26
C ASN A 106 11.04 3.35 -11.33
N LEU A 107 10.67 4.44 -11.97
CA LEU A 107 9.28 4.77 -12.23
C LEU A 107 8.95 4.53 -13.69
N TYR A 108 7.83 3.85 -13.94
CA TYR A 108 7.31 3.66 -15.30
C TYR A 108 5.94 4.33 -15.42
N ILE A 109 5.80 5.31 -16.30
CA ILE A 109 4.55 6.02 -16.62
C ILE A 109 4.42 6.12 -18.13
N PRO A 110 3.44 5.46 -18.72
CA PRO A 110 2.51 4.51 -18.10
C PRO A 110 3.20 3.24 -17.61
N ALA A 111 2.56 2.56 -16.64
CA ALA A 111 3.00 1.28 -16.12
C ALA A 111 3.08 0.20 -17.20
N LYS A 112 3.99 -0.75 -17.05
CA LYS A 112 4.15 -1.88 -17.98
C LYS A 112 3.22 -3.04 -17.60
N ILE A 113 1.93 -2.84 -17.77
CA ILE A 113 0.86 -3.79 -17.44
C ILE A 113 -0.09 -3.96 -18.62
N PRO A 114 -0.92 -5.03 -18.64
CA PRO A 114 -1.95 -5.20 -19.69
C PRO A 114 -2.93 -4.02 -19.71
N ASP A 115 -3.38 -3.62 -20.92
CA ASP A 115 -4.34 -2.52 -21.09
C ASP A 115 -5.66 -2.74 -20.33
N GLU A 116 -6.08 -3.99 -20.22
CA GLU A 116 -7.27 -4.38 -19.47
C GLU A 116 -7.12 -4.10 -17.98
N SER A 117 -6.00 -4.51 -17.38
CA SER A 117 -5.69 -4.21 -15.98
C SER A 117 -5.54 -2.71 -15.74
N ALA A 118 -4.93 -1.98 -16.66
CA ALA A 118 -4.81 -0.52 -16.55
C ALA A 118 -6.18 0.17 -16.55
N ARG A 119 -7.13 -0.32 -17.35
CA ARG A 119 -8.50 0.18 -17.39
C ARG A 119 -9.24 -0.15 -16.10
N GLU A 120 -9.18 -1.39 -15.62
CA GLU A 120 -9.80 -1.84 -14.39
C GLU A 120 -9.31 -1.03 -13.18
N ILE A 121 -7.99 -0.82 -13.06
CA ILE A 121 -7.38 -0.01 -12.00
C ILE A 121 -7.92 1.41 -12.02
N ARG A 122 -7.98 2.06 -13.19
CA ARG A 122 -8.49 3.44 -13.31
C ARG A 122 -9.98 3.55 -12.98
N GLU A 123 -10.79 2.58 -13.39
CA GLU A 123 -12.21 2.52 -13.06
C GLU A 123 -12.42 2.29 -11.56
N THR A 124 -11.67 1.36 -10.97
CA THR A 124 -11.69 1.09 -9.52
C THR A 124 -11.26 2.31 -8.72
N ALA A 125 -10.21 3.02 -9.17
CA ALA A 125 -9.76 4.26 -8.54
C ALA A 125 -10.86 5.34 -8.55
N LEU A 126 -11.55 5.54 -9.67
CA LEU A 126 -12.66 6.48 -9.78
C LEU A 126 -13.83 6.11 -8.88
N ASN A 127 -14.15 4.81 -8.80
CA ASN A 127 -15.23 4.32 -7.95
C ASN A 127 -14.88 4.49 -6.46
N ALA A 128 -13.69 4.13 -6.05
CA ALA A 128 -13.20 4.32 -4.68
C ALA A 128 -13.21 5.81 -4.28
N TYR A 129 -12.69 6.68 -5.16
CA TYR A 129 -12.68 8.13 -4.95
C TYR A 129 -14.08 8.70 -4.70
N LYS A 130 -15.06 8.30 -5.51
CA LYS A 130 -16.47 8.72 -5.35
C LYS A 130 -17.10 8.14 -4.09
N ALA A 131 -16.88 6.85 -3.81
CA ALA A 131 -17.41 6.17 -2.64
C ALA A 131 -16.95 6.79 -1.33
N MET A 132 -15.68 7.25 -1.30
CA MET A 132 -15.10 7.96 -0.14
C MET A 132 -15.48 9.44 -0.06
N GLY A 133 -16.26 9.96 -1.01
CA GLY A 133 -16.67 11.36 -1.05
C GLY A 133 -15.51 12.34 -1.28
N CYS A 134 -14.43 11.90 -1.88
CA CYS A 134 -13.24 12.71 -2.14
C CYS A 134 -13.53 13.86 -3.09
N LYS A 135 -12.80 14.98 -2.90
CA LYS A 135 -12.80 16.16 -3.77
C LYS A 135 -11.38 16.70 -3.91
N GLY A 136 -11.06 17.21 -5.08
CA GLY A 136 -9.70 17.69 -5.38
C GLY A 136 -8.80 16.55 -5.84
N LEU A 137 -7.68 16.33 -5.17
CA LEU A 137 -6.69 15.32 -5.54
C LEU A 137 -6.61 14.19 -4.52
N ALA A 138 -6.52 12.96 -5.02
CA ALA A 138 -6.12 11.80 -4.23
C ALA A 138 -5.19 10.90 -5.06
N ARG A 139 -4.23 10.23 -4.43
CA ARG A 139 -3.47 9.12 -5.00
C ARG A 139 -4.03 7.82 -4.44
N ILE A 140 -4.26 6.88 -5.30
CA ILE A 140 -4.81 5.57 -4.93
C ILE A 140 -3.82 4.51 -5.36
N ASP A 141 -3.41 3.70 -4.42
CA ASP A 141 -2.33 2.73 -4.56
C ASP A 141 -2.93 1.32 -4.71
N PHE A 142 -2.35 0.54 -5.60
CA PHE A 142 -2.83 -0.78 -5.99
C PHE A 142 -1.69 -1.79 -6.02
N PHE A 143 -2.06 -3.06 -5.90
CA PHE A 143 -1.24 -4.19 -6.35
C PHE A 143 -1.88 -4.84 -7.58
N LEU A 144 -1.05 -5.23 -8.53
CA LEU A 144 -1.41 -6.19 -9.57
C LEU A 144 -0.68 -7.48 -9.26
N SER A 145 -1.42 -8.50 -8.79
CA SER A 145 -0.86 -9.78 -8.40
C SER A 145 -0.26 -10.52 -9.60
N GLU A 146 0.61 -11.50 -9.35
CA GLU A 146 1.14 -12.38 -10.41
C GLU A 146 0.05 -13.16 -11.15
N ASN A 147 -1.12 -13.33 -10.53
CA ASN A 147 -2.29 -13.96 -11.14
C ASN A 147 -3.15 -12.98 -11.97
N GLY A 148 -2.76 -11.70 -12.04
CA GLY A 148 -3.47 -10.67 -12.78
C GLY A 148 -4.65 -10.04 -12.00
N GLU A 149 -4.77 -10.29 -10.70
CA GLU A 149 -5.82 -9.71 -9.86
C GLU A 149 -5.46 -8.27 -9.47
N VAL A 150 -6.40 -7.35 -9.63
CA VAL A 150 -6.27 -5.94 -9.22
C VAL A 150 -6.75 -5.79 -7.78
N ILE A 151 -5.84 -5.36 -6.90
CA ILE A 151 -6.12 -5.22 -5.47
C ILE A 151 -5.88 -3.77 -5.07
N LEU A 152 -6.93 -3.09 -4.57
CA LEU A 152 -6.80 -1.75 -4.00
C LEU A 152 -6.14 -1.85 -2.63
N ASN A 153 -5.06 -1.09 -2.43
CA ASN A 153 -4.30 -1.04 -1.18
C ASN A 153 -4.75 0.11 -0.30
N GLU A 154 -4.44 1.36 -0.69
CA GLU A 154 -4.75 2.53 0.12
C GLU A 154 -5.10 3.76 -0.71
N MET A 155 -5.71 4.76 -0.05
CA MET A 155 -6.01 6.05 -0.66
C MET A 155 -5.38 7.19 0.15
N ASN A 156 -4.59 8.00 -0.54
CA ASN A 156 -3.88 9.15 0.02
C ASN A 156 -4.54 10.45 -0.46
N THR A 157 -5.33 11.09 0.40
CA THR A 157 -6.03 12.34 0.08
C THR A 157 -5.13 13.59 0.19
N MET A 158 -3.95 13.45 0.77
CA MET A 158 -2.89 14.48 0.81
C MET A 158 -1.55 13.86 0.43
N PRO A 159 -1.35 13.51 -0.86
CA PRO A 159 -0.08 12.92 -1.29
C PRO A 159 1.06 13.93 -1.15
N GLY A 160 2.27 13.42 -0.86
CA GLY A 160 3.39 14.24 -0.41
C GLY A 160 4.03 15.14 -1.46
N PHE A 161 3.79 14.98 -2.76
CA PHE A 161 4.41 15.75 -3.85
C PHE A 161 5.93 15.92 -3.75
N THR A 162 6.61 15.01 -3.12
CA THR A 162 8.09 14.99 -3.05
C THR A 162 8.66 14.37 -4.32
N SER A 163 9.98 14.50 -4.52
CA SER A 163 10.67 13.88 -5.67
C SER A 163 10.52 12.34 -5.71
N VAL A 164 10.12 11.74 -4.62
CA VAL A 164 9.81 10.31 -4.46
C VAL A 164 8.30 10.03 -4.40
N SER A 165 7.46 11.06 -4.42
CA SER A 165 6.01 10.94 -4.59
C SER A 165 5.67 11.24 -6.04
N TYR A 166 5.19 10.24 -6.73
CA TYR A 166 4.99 10.28 -8.19
C TYR A 166 3.64 10.87 -8.62
N THR A 167 2.85 11.33 -7.67
CA THR A 167 1.51 11.88 -7.92
C THR A 167 1.54 13.01 -8.94
N HIS A 168 2.56 13.87 -8.90
CA HIS A 168 2.72 14.97 -9.86
C HIS A 168 3.13 14.50 -11.26
N LEU A 169 3.67 13.29 -11.40
CA LEU A 169 4.08 12.72 -12.67
C LEU A 169 2.96 11.93 -13.37
N THR A 170 1.93 11.55 -12.63
CA THR A 170 0.80 10.77 -13.17
C THR A 170 -0.39 11.62 -13.61
N LEU A 171 -0.40 12.91 -13.26
CA LEU A 171 -1.38 13.87 -13.76
C LEU A 171 -1.00 14.35 -15.16
N PRO A 172 -1.99 14.59 -16.04
CA PRO A 172 -1.76 15.14 -17.37
C PRO A 172 -1.27 16.59 -17.32
#